data_4dc2a4714491657cb032aa287f9cc5d4
#
_entry.id   4dc2a4714491657cb032aa287f9cc5d4
#
_cell.length_a   1.000
_cell.length_b   1.000
_cell.length_c   1.000
_cell.angle_alpha   90.00
_cell.angle_beta   90.00
_cell.angle_gamma   90.00
#
_symmetry.space_group_name_H-M   'P 1'
#
loop_
_entity.id
_entity.type
_entity.pdbx_description
1 polymer ?
#
loop_
_entity_poly.entity_id
_entity_poly.type
_entity_poly.pdbx_seq_one_letter_code
_entity_poly.pdbx_strand_id
1 'polypeptide(L)'
;LRDVFRAEDDFLRACVNYYGAEVYRSAFDATLPADVNAWVQKHTSGMIDAILPEGAPSDVAMLYLVNAAAFDAKWEDDYDKNAVRQDTFYAADGTRQDAEFMWSEESIYLSGHGATGFLKPYAGGRYAFAALLPDEGTSLVELLSTLNGTKLYDLISQHHYSKVETALPKFTGSTELELTSTLEAMGVTDLFDLASADLRGMGSAANNSLYVSAVRHSTFIEVNESGTRAAAATAVEANTNADDPGLAQQVVLNRPFLYMIVDTHACLPIFMGTVTTLGE
;
A
#
# COMPACT_ATOMS: atom_id res chain seq x y z
N LEU A 1 8.81 -1.95 23.80
CA LEU A 1 9.91 -1.37 24.61
C LEU A 1 10.52 -2.45 25.48
N ARG A 2 11.86 -2.52 25.56
CA ARG A 2 12.56 -3.40 26.48
C ARG A 2 12.29 -2.97 27.92
N ASP A 3 12.19 -3.90 28.87
CA ASP A 3 11.84 -3.62 30.28
C ASP A 3 12.77 -2.59 30.95
N VAL A 4 14.05 -2.57 30.57
CA VAL A 4 15.05 -1.64 31.10
C VAL A 4 15.01 -0.25 30.47
N PHE A 5 14.23 -0.07 29.41
CA PHE A 5 14.06 1.22 28.74
C PHE A 5 13.09 2.11 29.53
N ARG A 6 13.49 3.33 29.82
CA ARG A 6 12.67 4.33 30.49
C ARG A 6 12.13 5.31 29.44
N ALA A 7 10.89 5.08 29.01
CA ALA A 7 10.22 6.00 28.09
C ALA A 7 9.80 7.28 28.81
N GLU A 8 9.89 8.40 28.10
CA GLU A 8 9.38 9.70 28.54
C GLU A 8 7.85 9.74 28.44
N ASP A 9 7.17 10.29 29.43
CA ASP A 9 5.71 10.37 29.48
C ASP A 9 5.13 11.15 28.32
N ASP A 10 5.79 12.23 27.88
CA ASP A 10 5.33 13.04 26.75
C ASP A 10 5.43 12.28 25.43
N PHE A 11 6.45 11.43 25.24
CA PHE A 11 6.55 10.54 24.11
C PHE A 11 5.41 9.52 24.09
N LEU A 12 5.15 8.86 25.22
CA LEU A 12 4.06 7.89 25.33
C LEU A 12 2.70 8.53 25.05
N ARG A 13 2.45 9.73 25.59
CA ARG A 13 1.22 10.48 25.34
C ARG A 13 1.09 10.86 23.85
N ALA A 14 2.18 11.29 23.23
CA ALA A 14 2.17 11.61 21.80
C ALA A 14 1.84 10.37 20.94
N CYS A 15 2.46 9.23 21.23
CA CYS A 15 2.18 7.97 20.54
C CYS A 15 0.69 7.59 20.62
N VAL A 16 0.10 7.64 21.81
CA VAL A 16 -1.31 7.26 22.00
C VAL A 16 -2.26 8.31 21.41
N ASN A 17 -2.05 9.60 21.69
CA ASN A 17 -3.03 10.63 21.38
C ASN A 17 -3.04 11.04 19.91
N TYR A 18 -1.90 11.02 19.23
CA TYR A 18 -1.78 11.49 17.85
C TYR A 18 -1.67 10.35 16.81
N TYR A 19 -1.13 9.20 17.24
CA TYR A 19 -0.91 8.08 16.34
C TYR A 19 -1.76 6.85 16.66
N GLY A 20 -2.52 6.87 17.77
CA GLY A 20 -3.30 5.70 18.21
C GLY A 20 -2.43 4.47 18.48
N ALA A 21 -1.14 4.68 18.73
CA ALA A 21 -0.20 3.60 18.90
C ALA A 21 -0.38 2.88 20.24
N GLU A 22 -0.25 1.58 20.22
CA GLU A 22 -0.16 0.75 21.40
C GLU A 22 1.30 0.61 21.83
N VAL A 23 1.58 0.72 23.12
CA VAL A 23 2.94 0.63 23.63
C VAL A 23 3.04 -0.52 24.63
N TYR A 24 3.90 -1.47 24.31
CA TYR A 24 4.13 -2.67 25.12
C TYR A 24 5.52 -2.69 25.72
N ARG A 25 5.67 -3.34 26.89
CA ARG A 25 6.94 -3.70 27.51
C ARG A 25 7.17 -5.19 27.37
N SER A 26 8.42 -5.58 27.13
CA SER A 26 8.82 -6.98 26.96
C SER A 26 10.25 -7.18 27.43
N ALA A 27 10.56 -8.37 27.89
CA ALA A 27 11.92 -8.78 28.26
C ALA A 27 12.89 -8.83 27.06
N PHE A 28 12.37 -8.81 25.82
CA PHE A 28 13.15 -8.96 24.58
C PHE A 28 13.90 -10.29 24.53
N ASP A 29 13.21 -11.33 24.89
CA ASP A 29 13.67 -12.71 24.78
C ASP A 29 13.19 -13.39 23.49
N ALA A 30 13.37 -14.69 23.39
CA ALA A 30 13.01 -15.48 22.20
C ALA A 30 11.49 -15.51 21.92
N THR A 31 10.62 -15.07 22.84
CA THR A 31 9.16 -15.03 22.63
C THR A 31 8.71 -13.76 21.91
N LEU A 32 9.51 -12.69 21.92
CA LEU A 32 9.15 -11.40 21.37
C LEU A 32 8.68 -11.46 19.89
N PRO A 33 9.35 -12.18 18.96
CA PRO A 33 8.88 -12.27 17.59
C PRO A 33 7.48 -12.86 17.49
N ALA A 34 7.18 -13.90 18.24
CA ALA A 34 5.86 -14.52 18.26
C ALA A 34 4.78 -13.56 18.76
N ASP A 35 5.06 -12.81 19.83
CA ASP A 35 4.13 -11.82 20.39
C ASP A 35 3.87 -10.67 19.39
N VAL A 36 4.92 -10.15 18.76
CA VAL A 36 4.81 -9.08 17.75
C VAL A 36 4.06 -9.57 16.52
N ASN A 37 4.38 -10.76 16.01
CA ASN A 37 3.72 -11.32 14.83
C ASN A 37 2.25 -11.62 15.11
N ALA A 38 1.91 -12.12 16.30
CA ALA A 38 0.51 -12.32 16.71
C ALA A 38 -0.26 -10.98 16.79
N TRP A 39 0.39 -9.91 17.26
CA TRP A 39 -0.21 -8.57 17.25
C TRP A 39 -0.45 -8.09 15.81
N VAL A 40 0.52 -8.25 14.92
CA VAL A 40 0.40 -7.87 13.50
C VAL A 40 -0.73 -8.65 12.83
N GLN A 41 -0.78 -9.98 12.99
CA GLN A 41 -1.87 -10.81 12.45
C GLN A 41 -3.24 -10.34 12.91
N LYS A 42 -3.37 -10.04 14.20
CA LYS A 42 -4.64 -9.55 14.77
C LYS A 42 -5.06 -8.21 14.17
N HIS A 43 -4.13 -7.25 14.03
CA HIS A 43 -4.43 -5.88 13.59
C HIS A 43 -4.51 -5.74 12.06
N THR A 44 -4.05 -6.73 11.33
CA THR A 44 -4.19 -6.81 9.87
C THR A 44 -5.21 -7.84 9.42
N SER A 45 -6.06 -8.34 10.35
CA SER A 45 -7.05 -9.38 10.07
C SER A 45 -6.44 -10.62 9.39
N GLY A 46 -5.21 -10.99 9.79
CA GLY A 46 -4.45 -12.10 9.21
C GLY A 46 -3.93 -11.84 7.79
N MET A 47 -3.87 -10.58 7.34
CA MET A 47 -3.30 -10.24 6.03
C MET A 47 -1.76 -10.26 6.02
N ILE A 48 -1.15 -9.98 7.16
CA ILE A 48 0.29 -10.03 7.34
C ILE A 48 0.59 -11.06 8.42
N ASP A 49 1.30 -12.12 8.05
CA ASP A 49 1.59 -13.22 8.94
C ASP A 49 2.70 -12.91 9.93
N ALA A 50 3.74 -12.23 9.49
CA ALA A 50 4.90 -11.91 10.31
C ALA A 50 5.59 -10.62 9.82
N ILE A 51 6.24 -9.91 10.73
CA ILE A 51 7.11 -8.77 10.46
C ILE A 51 8.48 -8.92 11.13
N LEU A 52 8.57 -9.75 12.17
CA LEU A 52 9.82 -10.10 12.78
C LEU A 52 10.18 -11.56 12.45
N PRO A 53 11.41 -11.81 12.01
CA PRO A 53 11.89 -13.17 11.79
C PRO A 53 11.94 -13.95 13.10
N GLU A 54 11.88 -15.25 13.01
CA GLU A 54 12.12 -16.14 14.16
C GLU A 54 13.54 -15.93 14.74
N GLY A 55 13.65 -16.08 16.03
CA GLY A 55 14.90 -15.97 16.77
C GLY A 55 14.86 -14.91 17.86
N ALA A 56 15.88 -14.87 18.68
CA ALA A 56 15.98 -13.87 19.73
C ALA A 56 16.32 -12.48 19.13
N PRO A 57 15.70 -11.40 19.64
CA PRO A 57 16.08 -10.07 19.25
C PRO A 57 17.53 -9.77 19.69
N SER A 58 18.17 -8.81 19.01
CA SER A 58 19.51 -8.36 19.38
C SER A 58 19.57 -7.94 20.85
N ASP A 59 20.65 -8.33 21.54
CA ASP A 59 20.88 -7.97 22.96
C ASP A 59 20.97 -6.46 23.17
N VAL A 60 21.31 -5.70 22.14
CA VAL A 60 21.40 -4.22 22.18
C VAL A 60 20.11 -3.52 21.80
N ALA A 61 19.13 -4.22 21.25
CA ALA A 61 17.85 -3.64 20.86
C ALA A 61 17.06 -3.17 22.10
N MET A 62 16.62 -1.92 22.10
CA MET A 62 15.86 -1.30 23.21
C MET A 62 14.39 -1.08 22.87
N LEU A 63 14.09 -0.91 21.59
CA LEU A 63 12.71 -0.76 21.10
C LEU A 63 12.56 -1.31 19.68
N TYR A 64 11.38 -1.74 19.39
CA TYR A 64 10.89 -1.98 18.01
C TYR A 64 9.75 -1.01 17.74
N LEU A 65 9.82 -0.32 16.61
CA LEU A 65 8.71 0.38 16.00
C LEU A 65 8.12 -0.53 14.95
N VAL A 66 6.90 -0.95 15.17
CA VAL A 66 6.19 -1.88 14.26
C VAL A 66 5.10 -1.11 13.56
N ASN A 67 5.15 -1.10 12.24
CA ASN A 67 4.10 -0.58 11.39
C ASN A 67 3.71 -1.65 10.38
N ALA A 68 2.43 -2.02 10.38
CA ALA A 68 1.86 -2.96 9.44
C ALA A 68 0.63 -2.30 8.81
N ALA A 69 0.64 -2.12 7.50
CA ALA A 69 -0.45 -1.48 6.78
C ALA A 69 -1.22 -2.51 5.95
N ALA A 70 -2.51 -2.61 6.22
CA ALA A 70 -3.45 -3.39 5.45
C ALA A 70 -4.65 -2.51 5.11
N PHE A 71 -5.16 -2.65 3.89
CA PHE A 71 -6.36 -1.95 3.46
C PHE A 71 -7.45 -2.97 3.17
N ASP A 72 -8.62 -2.78 3.79
CA ASP A 72 -9.79 -3.64 3.60
C ASP A 72 -11.01 -2.74 3.35
N ALA A 73 -11.49 -2.71 2.12
CA ALA A 73 -12.67 -1.95 1.73
C ALA A 73 -13.36 -2.59 0.52
N LYS A 74 -14.68 -2.50 0.51
CA LYS A 74 -15.51 -2.93 -0.63
C LYS A 74 -15.51 -1.85 -1.70
N TRP A 75 -15.66 -2.28 -2.96
CA TRP A 75 -15.98 -1.33 -4.02
C TRP A 75 -17.30 -0.61 -3.72
N GLU A 76 -17.48 0.58 -4.26
CA GLU A 76 -18.79 1.23 -4.29
C GLU A 76 -19.75 0.41 -5.15
N ASP A 77 -19.27 -0.03 -6.32
CA ASP A 77 -19.94 -0.96 -7.23
C ASP A 77 -19.04 -2.18 -7.46
N ASP A 78 -19.49 -3.35 -6.98
CA ASP A 78 -18.78 -4.61 -7.16
C ASP A 78 -18.64 -4.96 -8.65
N TYR A 79 -17.59 -5.69 -9.01
CA TYR A 79 -17.50 -6.25 -10.36
C TYR A 79 -18.55 -7.35 -10.58
N ASP A 80 -19.18 -7.34 -11.76
CA ASP A 80 -20.03 -8.47 -12.18
C ASP A 80 -19.18 -9.73 -12.36
N LYS A 81 -19.51 -10.79 -11.63
CA LYS A 81 -18.82 -12.07 -11.74
C LYS A 81 -18.88 -12.68 -13.14
N ASN A 82 -19.93 -12.35 -13.93
CA ASN A 82 -20.05 -12.76 -15.31
C ASN A 82 -19.13 -11.97 -16.25
N ALA A 83 -18.63 -10.84 -15.82
CA ALA A 83 -17.66 -10.02 -16.54
C ALA A 83 -16.20 -10.36 -16.18
N VAL A 84 -15.97 -11.38 -15.35
CA VAL A 84 -14.63 -11.91 -15.09
C VAL A 84 -14.28 -12.89 -16.21
N ARG A 85 -13.13 -12.66 -16.85
CA ARG A 85 -12.68 -13.47 -18.01
C ARG A 85 -11.20 -13.81 -17.86
N GLN A 86 -10.82 -14.98 -18.36
CA GLN A 86 -9.40 -15.33 -18.53
C GLN A 86 -8.80 -14.48 -19.64
N ASP A 87 -7.66 -13.86 -19.36
CA ASP A 87 -6.87 -13.13 -20.33
C ASP A 87 -5.37 -13.23 -19.96
N THR A 88 -4.50 -12.71 -20.82
CA THR A 88 -3.05 -12.80 -20.65
C THR A 88 -2.48 -11.51 -20.07
N PHE A 89 -1.75 -11.62 -18.96
CA PHE A 89 -0.88 -10.58 -18.45
C PHE A 89 0.55 -10.78 -18.97
N TYR A 90 1.16 -9.72 -19.49
CA TYR A 90 2.54 -9.71 -19.98
C TYR A 90 3.45 -9.12 -18.89
N ALA A 91 4.14 -9.99 -18.17
CA ALA A 91 4.99 -9.58 -17.05
C ALA A 91 6.22 -8.77 -17.50
N ALA A 92 6.88 -8.09 -16.57
CA ALA A 92 8.03 -7.22 -16.85
C ALA A 92 9.23 -7.98 -17.45
N ASP A 93 9.37 -9.27 -17.18
CA ASP A 93 10.40 -10.15 -17.73
C ASP A 93 10.05 -10.71 -19.12
N GLY A 94 8.87 -10.34 -19.66
CA GLY A 94 8.34 -10.81 -20.94
C GLY A 94 7.59 -12.14 -20.87
N THR A 95 7.43 -12.73 -19.71
CA THR A 95 6.60 -13.95 -19.55
C THR A 95 5.13 -13.64 -19.71
N ARG A 96 4.36 -14.62 -20.18
CA ARG A 96 2.91 -14.55 -20.30
C ARG A 96 2.29 -15.32 -19.17
N GLN A 97 1.35 -14.70 -18.47
CA GLN A 97 0.64 -15.26 -17.32
C GLN A 97 -0.86 -15.20 -17.61
N ASP A 98 -1.53 -16.35 -17.59
CA ASP A 98 -2.99 -16.40 -17.70
C ASP A 98 -3.58 -16.00 -16.35
N ALA A 99 -4.53 -15.06 -16.38
CA ALA A 99 -5.14 -14.53 -15.17
C ALA A 99 -6.60 -14.18 -15.39
N GLU A 100 -7.34 -14.08 -14.29
CA GLU A 100 -8.71 -13.59 -14.30
C GLU A 100 -8.70 -12.05 -14.31
N PHE A 101 -9.29 -11.48 -15.36
CA PHE A 101 -9.50 -10.04 -15.49
C PHE A 101 -10.95 -9.69 -15.23
N MET A 102 -11.13 -8.72 -14.35
CA MET A 102 -12.42 -8.13 -14.02
C MET A 102 -12.69 -6.95 -14.94
N TRP A 103 -13.72 -7.08 -15.76
CA TRP A 103 -14.12 -6.03 -16.70
C TRP A 103 -15.22 -5.17 -16.09
N SER A 104 -15.09 -3.85 -16.24
CA SER A 104 -16.12 -2.89 -15.83
C SER A 104 -16.07 -1.64 -16.70
N GLU A 105 -17.09 -0.82 -16.55
CA GLU A 105 -17.13 0.53 -17.06
C GLU A 105 -17.03 1.49 -15.90
N GLU A 106 -15.96 2.29 -15.89
CA GLU A 106 -15.72 3.30 -14.87
C GLU A 106 -16.05 4.71 -15.41
N SER A 107 -16.24 5.67 -14.51
CA SER A 107 -16.64 7.01 -14.85
C SER A 107 -15.52 8.06 -14.75
N ILE A 108 -14.35 7.66 -14.24
CA ILE A 108 -13.24 8.59 -13.97
C ILE A 108 -11.99 8.11 -14.69
N TYR A 109 -11.61 8.86 -15.70
CA TYR A 109 -10.41 8.62 -16.51
C TYR A 109 -9.25 9.49 -16.04
N LEU A 110 -8.07 8.88 -15.97
CA LEU A 110 -6.81 9.54 -15.68
C LEU A 110 -5.95 9.54 -16.94
N SER A 111 -5.37 10.70 -17.29
CA SER A 111 -4.44 10.80 -18.42
C SER A 111 -3.45 11.94 -18.23
N GLY A 112 -2.23 11.71 -18.64
CA GLY A 112 -1.15 12.69 -18.61
C GLY A 112 0.15 12.14 -18.03
N HIS A 113 1.20 12.89 -18.15
CA HIS A 113 2.53 12.57 -17.64
C HIS A 113 3.08 11.20 -18.09
N GLY A 114 2.67 10.73 -19.28
CA GLY A 114 3.13 9.46 -19.85
C GLY A 114 2.37 8.23 -19.36
N ALA A 115 1.15 8.43 -18.85
CA ALA A 115 0.29 7.36 -18.38
C ALA A 115 -1.18 7.62 -18.66
N THR A 116 -1.94 6.53 -18.80
CA THR A 116 -3.40 6.51 -18.78
C THR A 116 -3.88 5.64 -17.61
N GLY A 117 -5.10 5.86 -17.15
CA GLY A 117 -5.61 5.12 -16.01
C GLY A 117 -7.07 5.39 -15.68
N PHE A 118 -7.48 4.91 -14.51
CA PHE A 118 -8.83 5.15 -14.00
C PHE A 118 -8.84 5.22 -12.48
N LEU A 119 -9.91 5.79 -11.93
CA LEU A 119 -10.27 5.66 -10.51
C LEU A 119 -11.50 4.79 -10.38
N LYS A 120 -11.45 3.82 -9.46
CA LYS A 120 -12.59 3.02 -9.01
C LYS A 120 -12.87 3.32 -7.55
N PRO A 121 -14.03 3.94 -7.23
CA PRO A 121 -14.36 4.29 -5.86
C PRO A 121 -14.55 3.08 -4.96
N TYR A 122 -14.17 3.22 -3.69
CA TYR A 122 -14.60 2.35 -2.61
C TYR A 122 -15.87 2.85 -1.95
N ALA A 123 -16.62 1.97 -1.35
CA ALA A 123 -17.82 2.28 -0.60
C ALA A 123 -17.59 3.42 0.41
N GLY A 124 -18.49 4.43 0.39
CA GLY A 124 -18.35 5.62 1.21
C GLY A 124 -17.62 6.78 0.52
N GLY A 125 -17.11 6.62 -0.69
CA GLY A 125 -16.63 7.68 -1.58
C GLY A 125 -15.35 8.42 -1.16
N ARG A 126 -14.80 8.15 0.03
CA ARG A 126 -13.59 8.82 0.51
C ARG A 126 -12.32 8.31 -0.15
N TYR A 127 -12.29 7.03 -0.43
CA TYR A 127 -11.11 6.37 -1.02
C TYR A 127 -11.45 5.83 -2.40
N ALA A 128 -10.46 5.77 -3.26
CA ALA A 128 -10.55 5.14 -4.56
C ALA A 128 -9.28 4.34 -4.87
N PHE A 129 -9.45 3.25 -5.59
CA PHE A 129 -8.36 2.57 -6.26
C PHE A 129 -8.02 3.35 -7.52
N ALA A 130 -6.76 3.70 -7.69
CA ALA A 130 -6.23 4.31 -8.90
C ALA A 130 -5.28 3.33 -9.57
N ALA A 131 -5.42 3.12 -10.86
CA ALA A 131 -4.44 2.41 -11.67
C ALA A 131 -3.86 3.34 -12.73
N LEU A 132 -2.55 3.28 -12.94
CA LEU A 132 -1.85 4.01 -13.99
C LEU A 132 -1.06 3.02 -14.85
N LEU A 133 -1.41 2.95 -16.11
CA LEU A 133 -0.75 2.17 -17.13
C LEU A 133 0.19 3.09 -17.91
N PRO A 134 1.49 2.78 -18.06
CA PRO A 134 2.38 3.56 -18.92
C PRO A 134 1.84 3.65 -20.34
N ASP A 135 2.07 4.76 -21.03
CA ASP A 135 1.73 4.88 -22.44
C ASP A 135 2.47 3.84 -23.28
N GLU A 136 1.94 3.52 -24.46
CA GLU A 136 2.57 2.53 -25.35
C GLU A 136 4.02 2.88 -25.68
N GLY A 137 4.90 1.89 -25.56
CA GLY A 137 6.33 2.07 -25.77
C GLY A 137 7.11 2.60 -24.58
N THR A 138 6.44 2.95 -23.48
CA THR A 138 7.07 3.37 -22.22
C THR A 138 7.01 2.22 -21.20
N SER A 139 8.12 1.91 -20.58
CA SER A 139 8.17 0.94 -19.49
C SER A 139 7.67 1.55 -18.17
N LEU A 140 7.20 0.69 -17.25
CA LEU A 140 6.83 1.15 -15.90
C LEU A 140 8.00 1.83 -15.17
N VAL A 141 9.22 1.33 -15.35
CA VAL A 141 10.43 1.93 -14.74
C VAL A 141 10.67 3.34 -15.27
N GLU A 142 10.52 3.57 -16.57
CA GLU A 142 10.63 4.92 -17.17
C GLU A 142 9.55 5.84 -16.65
N LEU A 143 8.29 5.40 -16.59
CA LEU A 143 7.22 6.18 -15.98
C LEU A 143 7.56 6.57 -14.55
N LEU A 144 7.92 5.61 -13.69
CA LEU A 144 8.26 5.85 -12.29
C LEU A 144 9.45 6.80 -12.12
N SER A 145 10.44 6.75 -13.00
CA SER A 145 11.59 7.66 -12.96
C SER A 145 11.21 9.13 -13.20
N THR A 146 10.10 9.37 -13.85
CA THR A 146 9.61 10.73 -14.18
C THR A 146 8.50 11.20 -13.26
N LEU A 147 7.79 10.31 -12.57
CA LEU A 147 6.73 10.66 -11.62
C LEU A 147 7.30 11.29 -10.35
N ASN A 148 6.57 12.25 -9.84
CA ASN A 148 6.79 12.86 -8.53
C ASN A 148 5.45 13.23 -7.89
N GLY A 149 5.46 13.71 -6.64
CA GLY A 149 4.23 14.05 -5.92
C GLY A 149 3.35 15.06 -6.63
N THR A 150 3.93 16.07 -7.30
CA THR A 150 3.16 17.08 -8.06
C THR A 150 2.44 16.44 -9.24
N LYS A 151 3.12 15.60 -10.02
CA LYS A 151 2.52 14.94 -11.18
C LYS A 151 1.43 13.93 -10.77
N LEU A 152 1.63 13.22 -9.67
CA LEU A 152 0.59 12.34 -9.12
C LEU A 152 -0.61 13.13 -8.65
N TYR A 153 -0.39 14.24 -7.95
CA TYR A 153 -1.47 15.15 -7.56
C TYR A 153 -2.23 15.69 -8.78
N ASP A 154 -1.52 16.12 -9.82
CA ASP A 154 -2.14 16.62 -11.06
C ASP A 154 -3.00 15.53 -11.72
N LEU A 155 -2.48 14.30 -11.85
CA LEU A 155 -3.21 13.16 -12.43
C LEU A 155 -4.51 12.87 -11.66
N ILE A 156 -4.46 12.93 -10.34
CA ILE A 156 -5.62 12.62 -9.50
C ILE A 156 -6.59 13.79 -9.46
N SER A 157 -6.11 15.03 -9.29
CA SER A 157 -6.96 16.23 -9.13
C SER A 157 -7.56 16.74 -10.45
N GLN A 158 -6.89 16.51 -11.58
CA GLN A 158 -7.32 16.92 -12.91
C GLN A 158 -7.96 15.77 -13.71
N HIS A 159 -8.52 14.78 -13.02
CA HIS A 159 -9.19 13.65 -13.67
C HIS A 159 -10.36 14.12 -14.57
N HIS A 160 -10.70 13.29 -15.55
CA HIS A 160 -11.79 13.55 -16.48
C HIS A 160 -12.97 12.61 -16.20
N TYR A 161 -14.17 13.17 -16.09
CA TYR A 161 -15.37 12.35 -16.11
C TYR A 161 -15.62 11.88 -17.54
N SER A 162 -15.41 10.61 -17.78
CA SER A 162 -15.56 9.99 -19.09
C SER A 162 -15.85 8.50 -18.90
N LYS A 163 -16.61 7.95 -19.85
CA LYS A 163 -16.83 6.50 -19.93
C LYS A 163 -15.51 5.81 -20.26
N VAL A 164 -15.06 4.92 -19.37
CA VAL A 164 -13.81 4.17 -19.51
C VAL A 164 -14.11 2.68 -19.40
N GLU A 165 -13.88 1.92 -20.44
CA GLU A 165 -13.89 0.47 -20.37
C GLU A 165 -12.57 0.00 -19.71
N THR A 166 -12.66 -0.74 -18.63
CA THR A 166 -11.49 -1.15 -17.85
C THR A 166 -11.39 -2.66 -17.71
N ALA A 167 -10.16 -3.17 -17.66
CA ALA A 167 -9.88 -4.53 -17.28
C ALA A 167 -8.78 -4.56 -16.23
N LEU A 168 -9.11 -5.00 -15.02
CA LEU A 168 -8.22 -5.11 -13.88
C LEU A 168 -7.97 -6.59 -13.58
N PRO A 169 -6.72 -7.09 -13.62
CA PRO A 169 -6.46 -8.46 -13.18
C PRO A 169 -6.70 -8.60 -11.68
N LYS A 170 -7.19 -9.76 -11.25
CA LYS A 170 -7.12 -10.12 -9.83
C LYS A 170 -5.67 -10.33 -9.45
N PHE A 171 -5.27 -9.78 -8.32
CA PHE A 171 -3.90 -9.98 -7.84
C PHE A 171 -3.81 -9.89 -6.33
N THR A 172 -2.78 -10.49 -5.79
CA THR A 172 -2.30 -10.29 -4.43
C THR A 172 -0.88 -9.75 -4.49
N GLY A 173 -0.54 -8.91 -3.53
CA GLY A 173 0.81 -8.40 -3.38
C GLY A 173 1.17 -8.31 -1.91
N SER A 174 2.31 -8.86 -1.55
CA SER A 174 2.92 -8.65 -0.24
C SER A 174 4.33 -8.10 -0.43
N THR A 175 4.71 -7.17 0.42
CA THR A 175 6.04 -6.58 0.34
C THR A 175 6.58 -6.33 1.73
N GLU A 176 7.80 -6.80 1.98
CA GLU A 176 8.57 -6.48 3.17
C GLU A 176 9.75 -5.60 2.76
N LEU A 177 9.82 -4.41 3.35
CA LEU A 177 10.86 -3.43 3.05
C LEU A 177 11.68 -3.15 4.31
N GLU A 178 12.99 -3.11 4.14
CA GLU A 178 13.91 -2.47 5.06
C GLU A 178 14.18 -1.05 4.54
N LEU A 179 13.71 -0.04 5.28
CA LEU A 179 13.65 1.33 4.80
C LEU A 179 14.83 2.21 5.25
N THR A 180 15.79 1.69 6.02
CA THR A 180 16.89 2.47 6.59
C THR A 180 17.65 3.23 5.50
N SER A 181 18.15 2.53 4.49
CA SER A 181 18.91 3.15 3.40
C SER A 181 18.09 4.15 2.58
N THR A 182 16.80 3.90 2.42
CA THR A 182 15.89 4.83 1.74
C THR A 182 15.71 6.12 2.54
N LEU A 183 15.51 6.00 3.86
CA LEU A 183 15.38 7.16 4.75
C LEU A 183 16.68 7.95 4.85
N GLU A 184 17.84 7.28 4.89
CA GLU A 184 19.14 7.94 4.82
C GLU A 184 19.31 8.74 3.51
N ALA A 185 18.94 8.16 2.38
CA ALA A 185 18.97 8.86 1.08
C ALA A 185 18.00 10.05 1.03
N MET A 186 16.93 10.03 1.82
CA MET A 186 16.00 11.15 1.99
C MET A 186 16.50 12.21 2.98
N GLY A 187 17.67 12.01 3.60
CA GLY A 187 18.31 12.96 4.52
C GLY A 187 18.09 12.66 6.01
N VAL A 188 17.47 11.52 6.37
CA VAL A 188 17.31 11.09 7.76
C VAL A 188 18.53 10.27 8.17
N THR A 189 19.67 10.91 8.36
CA THR A 189 20.96 10.24 8.62
C THR A 189 21.24 10.05 10.10
N ASP A 190 21.03 11.09 10.90
CA ASP A 190 21.42 11.11 12.32
C ASP A 190 20.70 10.04 13.15
N LEU A 191 19.47 9.70 12.76
CA LEU A 191 18.64 8.70 13.44
C LEU A 191 19.31 7.31 13.51
N PHE A 192 20.08 6.97 12.50
CA PHE A 192 20.70 5.65 12.31
C PHE A 192 22.16 5.59 12.78
N ASP A 193 22.77 6.73 13.07
CA ASP A 193 24.16 6.80 13.57
C ASP A 193 24.22 6.91 15.09
N LEU A 194 24.83 5.92 15.75
CA LEU A 194 24.99 5.86 17.19
C LEU A 194 25.65 7.12 17.79
N ALA A 195 26.53 7.81 17.04
CA ALA A 195 27.23 8.97 17.52
C ALA A 195 26.41 10.28 17.41
N SER A 196 25.49 10.32 16.45
CA SER A 196 24.73 11.53 16.10
C SER A 196 23.27 11.49 16.57
N ALA A 197 22.72 10.27 16.83
CA ALA A 197 21.32 10.12 17.21
C ALA A 197 21.02 10.81 18.55
N ASP A 198 20.00 11.67 18.54
CA ASP A 198 19.43 12.27 19.75
C ASP A 198 17.97 11.85 19.93
N LEU A 199 17.78 10.75 20.60
CA LEU A 199 16.46 10.17 20.92
C LEU A 199 16.07 10.35 22.38
N ARG A 200 16.68 11.30 23.09
CA ARG A 200 16.40 11.57 24.53
C ARG A 200 14.95 11.96 24.76
N GLY A 201 14.28 12.56 23.78
CA GLY A 201 12.85 12.84 23.84
C GLY A 201 11.95 11.60 23.85
N MET A 202 12.45 10.45 23.40
CA MET A 202 11.71 9.18 23.46
C MET A 202 11.92 8.48 24.82
N GLY A 203 13.11 8.65 25.42
CA GLY A 203 13.44 8.01 26.67
C GLY A 203 14.94 7.79 26.86
N SER A 204 15.30 6.95 27.82
CA SER A 204 16.67 6.63 28.16
C SER A 204 16.88 5.12 28.39
N ALA A 205 18.07 4.66 28.05
CA ALA A 205 18.58 3.35 28.43
C ALA A 205 19.82 3.49 29.31
N ALA A 206 20.27 2.43 29.94
CA ALA A 206 21.35 2.46 30.92
C ALA A 206 22.66 3.14 30.45
N ASN A 207 22.92 3.12 29.15
CA ASN A 207 24.11 3.71 28.53
C ASN A 207 23.84 5.03 27.79
N ASN A 208 22.66 5.60 27.89
CA ASN A 208 22.21 6.87 27.27
C ASN A 208 22.40 6.97 25.74
N SER A 209 22.75 5.90 25.04
CA SER A 209 22.94 5.87 23.61
C SER A 209 21.81 5.09 22.95
N LEU A 210 20.89 5.80 22.33
CA LEU A 210 19.80 5.23 21.56
C LEU A 210 19.95 5.64 20.10
N TYR A 211 19.78 4.69 19.20
CA TYR A 211 19.66 4.91 17.77
C TYR A 211 18.71 3.87 17.18
N VAL A 212 18.21 4.11 15.99
CA VAL A 212 17.36 3.17 15.26
C VAL A 212 18.26 2.29 14.39
N SER A 213 18.26 0.99 14.63
CA SER A 213 19.09 0.04 13.88
C SER A 213 18.46 -0.41 12.57
N ALA A 214 17.13 -0.40 12.47
CA ALA A 214 16.40 -0.77 11.27
C ALA A 214 14.96 -0.25 11.32
N VAL A 215 14.41 0.08 10.15
CA VAL A 215 13.00 0.41 9.97
C VAL A 215 12.39 -0.63 9.05
N ARG A 216 11.45 -1.42 9.56
CA ARG A 216 10.76 -2.47 8.80
C ARG A 216 9.33 -2.06 8.50
N HIS A 217 8.93 -2.25 7.27
CA HIS A 217 7.60 -1.96 6.79
C HIS A 217 7.07 -3.15 5.98
N SER A 218 5.90 -3.65 6.38
CA SER A 218 5.22 -4.71 5.67
C SER A 218 3.87 -4.23 5.17
N THR A 219 3.56 -4.59 3.94
CA THR A 219 2.28 -4.29 3.29
C THR A 219 1.68 -5.53 2.68
N PHE A 220 0.36 -5.56 2.64
CA PHE A 220 -0.40 -6.58 1.92
C PHE A 220 -1.58 -5.93 1.21
N ILE A 221 -1.85 -6.40 0.00
CA ILE A 221 -3.03 -6.04 -0.79
C ILE A 221 -3.56 -7.29 -1.50
N GLU A 222 -4.87 -7.43 -1.53
CA GLU A 222 -5.58 -8.41 -2.35
C GLU A 222 -6.70 -7.68 -3.08
N VAL A 223 -6.74 -7.78 -4.40
CA VAL A 223 -7.73 -7.12 -5.25
C VAL A 223 -8.57 -8.17 -5.96
N ASN A 224 -9.88 -8.14 -5.71
CA ASN A 224 -10.85 -9.07 -6.25
C ASN A 224 -12.17 -8.36 -6.62
N GLU A 225 -13.19 -9.11 -7.00
CA GLU A 225 -14.48 -8.58 -7.48
C GLU A 225 -15.23 -7.74 -6.46
N SER A 226 -15.06 -8.01 -5.17
CA SER A 226 -15.80 -7.36 -4.09
C SER A 226 -15.08 -6.17 -3.48
N GLY A 227 -13.81 -5.98 -3.79
CA GLY A 227 -13.01 -4.90 -3.21
C GLY A 227 -11.53 -5.24 -3.11
N THR A 228 -10.87 -4.45 -2.29
CA THR A 228 -9.57 -4.81 -1.77
C THR A 228 -9.81 -5.57 -0.48
N ARG A 229 -9.61 -6.89 -0.54
CA ARG A 229 -9.96 -7.91 0.45
C ARG A 229 -11.39 -7.83 1.03
N ALA A 230 -12.41 -7.64 0.21
CA ALA A 230 -13.79 -7.74 0.67
C ALA A 230 -14.36 -9.15 0.42
N ALA A 231 -14.93 -9.75 1.44
CA ALA A 231 -15.65 -11.00 1.36
C ALA A 231 -17.14 -10.75 1.63
N ALA A 232 -17.94 -10.51 0.61
CA ALA A 232 -19.39 -10.76 0.61
C ALA A 232 -20.02 -10.39 -0.74
N ALA A 233 -20.90 -11.25 -1.24
CA ALA A 233 -21.65 -11.01 -2.46
C ALA A 233 -22.90 -10.18 -2.14
N THR A 234 -23.05 -9.05 -2.82
CA THR A 234 -24.36 -8.38 -2.95
C THR A 234 -24.52 -8.05 -4.43
N ALA A 235 -25.57 -8.58 -5.05
CA ALA A 235 -25.88 -8.27 -6.43
C ALA A 235 -26.51 -6.89 -6.50
N VAL A 236 -25.92 -5.99 -7.28
CA VAL A 236 -26.49 -4.68 -7.65
C VAL A 236 -26.82 -4.72 -9.13
N GLU A 237 -28.07 -4.41 -9.47
CA GLU A 237 -28.48 -4.23 -10.87
C GLU A 237 -27.92 -2.90 -11.38
N ALA A 238 -27.04 -2.99 -12.38
CA ALA A 238 -26.55 -1.83 -13.08
C ALA A 238 -27.58 -1.31 -14.07
N ASN A 239 -28.08 -0.10 -13.87
CA ASN A 239 -28.91 0.60 -14.85
C ASN A 239 -27.99 1.32 -15.85
N THR A 240 -27.98 0.87 -17.08
CA THR A 240 -27.33 1.55 -18.19
C THR A 240 -28.18 2.73 -18.66
N ASN A 241 -27.74 3.96 -18.44
CA ASN A 241 -28.20 5.09 -19.22
C ASN A 241 -27.26 5.23 -20.44
N ALA A 242 -27.75 4.78 -21.57
CA ALA A 242 -27.10 5.04 -22.85
C ALA A 242 -27.39 6.47 -23.26
N ASP A 243 -26.35 7.33 -23.39
CA ASP A 243 -26.30 8.45 -24.31
C ASP A 243 -24.93 9.14 -24.23
N ASP A 244 -24.00 8.67 -25.00
CA ASP A 244 -23.07 9.44 -25.84
C ASP A 244 -22.17 8.47 -26.63
N PRO A 245 -22.13 8.52 -28.00
CA PRO A 245 -21.19 7.74 -28.78
C PRO A 245 -19.82 8.43 -28.89
N GLY A 246 -19.36 9.06 -27.86
CA GLY A 246 -17.94 9.42 -27.70
C GLY A 246 -17.12 8.16 -27.63
N LEU A 247 -15.96 8.14 -28.30
CA LEU A 247 -15.02 7.03 -28.24
C LEU A 247 -14.75 6.69 -26.77
N ALA A 248 -15.31 5.58 -26.30
CA ALA A 248 -15.04 5.11 -24.93
C ALA A 248 -13.53 4.92 -24.78
N GLN A 249 -12.95 5.54 -23.76
CA GLN A 249 -11.55 5.29 -23.41
C GLN A 249 -11.43 3.84 -22.93
N GLN A 250 -10.31 3.21 -23.23
CA GLN A 250 -10.05 1.85 -22.77
C GLN A 250 -8.74 1.77 -22.00
N VAL A 251 -8.76 1.13 -20.83
CA VAL A 251 -7.59 0.88 -20.00
C VAL A 251 -7.58 -0.58 -19.57
N VAL A 252 -6.77 -1.38 -20.28
CA VAL A 252 -6.58 -2.81 -20.02
C VAL A 252 -5.24 -3.01 -19.30
N LEU A 253 -5.28 -3.37 -18.02
CA LEU A 253 -4.09 -3.52 -17.18
C LEU A 253 -3.40 -4.89 -17.41
N ASN A 254 -3.09 -5.19 -18.64
CA ASN A 254 -2.50 -6.47 -19.06
C ASN A 254 -0.96 -6.48 -19.14
N ARG A 255 -0.31 -5.46 -18.63
CA ARG A 255 1.16 -5.30 -18.55
C ARG A 255 1.51 -4.50 -17.31
N PRO A 256 2.79 -4.36 -16.93
CA PRO A 256 3.19 -3.68 -15.71
C PRO A 256 2.54 -2.32 -15.51
N PHE A 257 1.94 -2.12 -14.33
CA PHE A 257 1.21 -0.90 -13.97
C PHE A 257 1.48 -0.47 -12.54
N LEU A 258 1.26 0.80 -12.26
CA LEU A 258 1.25 1.38 -10.91
C LEU A 258 -0.19 1.36 -10.39
N TYR A 259 -0.39 0.94 -9.14
CA TYR A 259 -1.66 1.10 -8.45
C TYR A 259 -1.49 1.95 -7.18
N MET A 260 -2.56 2.59 -6.78
CA MET A 260 -2.62 3.38 -5.56
C MET A 260 -3.99 3.25 -4.92
N ILE A 261 -4.04 3.41 -3.60
CA ILE A 261 -5.27 3.75 -2.88
C ILE A 261 -5.16 5.22 -2.52
N VAL A 262 -6.12 6.01 -2.96
CA VAL A 262 -6.09 7.46 -2.90
C VAL A 262 -7.16 7.97 -1.95
N ASP A 263 -6.83 8.88 -1.04
CA ASP A 263 -7.81 9.74 -0.38
C ASP A 263 -8.25 10.79 -1.41
N THR A 264 -9.49 10.70 -1.88
CA THR A 264 -10.02 11.52 -2.97
C THR A 264 -10.17 13.00 -2.58
N HIS A 265 -10.36 13.28 -1.28
CA HIS A 265 -10.49 14.65 -0.79
C HIS A 265 -9.12 15.35 -0.72
N ALA A 266 -8.09 14.64 -0.34
CA ALA A 266 -6.73 15.18 -0.25
C ALA A 266 -5.94 15.03 -1.56
N CYS A 267 -6.46 14.25 -2.53
CA CYS A 267 -5.74 13.82 -3.73
C CYS A 267 -4.37 13.20 -3.39
N LEU A 268 -4.32 12.43 -2.31
CA LEU A 268 -3.10 11.88 -1.76
C LEU A 268 -3.12 10.35 -1.78
N PRO A 269 -2.11 9.69 -2.34
CA PRO A 269 -1.94 8.25 -2.16
C PRO A 269 -1.67 7.92 -0.70
N ILE A 270 -2.46 6.99 -0.12
CA ILE A 270 -2.24 6.43 1.22
C ILE A 270 -1.60 5.03 1.16
N PHE A 271 -1.68 4.39 0.01
CA PHE A 271 -1.06 3.12 -0.30
C PHE A 271 -0.68 3.12 -1.78
N MET A 272 0.47 2.55 -2.13
CA MET A 272 0.88 2.44 -3.53
C MET A 272 1.82 1.26 -3.74
N GLY A 273 1.77 0.71 -4.94
CA GLY A 273 2.63 -0.39 -5.36
C GLY A 273 2.59 -0.61 -6.86
N THR A 274 3.42 -1.50 -7.31
CA THR A 274 3.51 -1.89 -8.72
C THR A 274 3.15 -3.35 -8.90
N VAL A 275 2.45 -3.64 -9.98
CA VAL A 275 2.24 -4.99 -10.46
C VAL A 275 3.15 -5.20 -11.67
N THR A 276 4.21 -5.95 -11.50
CA THR A 276 5.18 -6.28 -12.56
C THR A 276 5.06 -7.73 -13.02
N THR A 277 4.46 -8.54 -12.18
CA THR A 277 4.09 -9.94 -12.42
C THR A 277 2.85 -10.21 -11.58
N LEU A 278 2.00 -11.12 -11.99
CA LEU A 278 0.90 -11.60 -11.15
C LEU A 278 1.47 -12.74 -10.31
N GLY A 279 1.44 -12.58 -8.99
CA GLY A 279 1.95 -13.56 -8.04
C GLY A 279 1.16 -14.88 -8.06
N GLU A 280 1.83 -15.95 -7.63
CA GLU A 280 1.18 -17.21 -7.28
C GLU A 280 0.34 -17.08 -6.01
#